data_b5ee951a358748bdc6f05087329c4509
#
_entry.id   b5ee951a358748bdc6f05087329c4509
#
_cell.length_a   1.000
_cell.length_b   1.000
_cell.length_c   1.000
_cell.angle_alpha   90.00
_cell.angle_beta   90.00
_cell.angle_gamma   90.00
#
_symmetry.space_group_name_H-M   'P 1'
#
loop_
_entity.id
_entity.type
_entity.pdbx_description
1 polymer ?
#
loop_
_entity_poly.entity_id
_entity_poly.type
_entity_poly.pdbx_seq_one_letter_code
_entity_poly.pdbx_strand_id
1 'polypeptide(L)'
;MDNRAMIQRSLDYIEENLQTEITAEELAEMAHHSLFHYYRLFQQATGLPVMQYILRRRLLHGVYAMKQGQTKTDAALRFGFDTYAGFYKAFCR
;
A
#
# COMPACT_ATOMS: atom_id res chain seq x y z
N MET A 1 -6.20 -10.99 -22.82
CA MET A 1 -5.34 -9.93 -22.31
C MET A 1 -4.76 -10.35 -20.97
N ASP A 2 -3.48 -10.13 -20.80
CA ASP A 2 -2.79 -10.59 -19.59
C ASP A 2 -2.89 -9.56 -18.46
N ASN A 3 -3.64 -9.91 -17.41
CA ASN A 3 -3.80 -9.04 -16.24
C ASN A 3 -2.53 -8.90 -15.41
N ARG A 4 -1.54 -9.79 -15.61
CA ARG A 4 -0.30 -9.72 -14.82
C ARG A 4 0.48 -8.45 -15.06
N ALA A 5 0.54 -7.98 -16.31
CA ALA A 5 1.23 -6.72 -16.60
C ALA A 5 0.54 -5.53 -15.95
N MET A 6 -0.79 -5.52 -15.97
CA MET A 6 -1.58 -4.46 -15.33
C MET A 6 -1.38 -4.48 -13.81
N ILE A 7 -1.44 -5.65 -13.20
CA ILE A 7 -1.22 -5.77 -11.75
C ILE A 7 0.21 -5.39 -11.40
N GLN A 8 1.21 -5.79 -12.19
CA GLN A 8 2.60 -5.41 -11.92
C GLN A 8 2.77 -3.88 -11.94
N ARG A 9 2.13 -3.21 -12.89
CA ARG A 9 2.18 -1.73 -12.90
C ARG A 9 1.56 -1.14 -11.65
N SER A 10 0.45 -1.73 -11.17
CA SER A 10 -0.16 -1.29 -9.90
C SER A 10 0.79 -1.47 -8.73
N LEU A 11 1.44 -2.62 -8.64
CA LEU A 11 2.39 -2.90 -7.55
C LEU A 11 3.57 -1.95 -7.59
N ASP A 12 4.11 -1.66 -8.77
CA ASP A 12 5.22 -0.73 -8.92
C ASP A 12 4.82 0.69 -8.50
N TYR A 13 3.64 1.13 -8.93
CA TYR A 13 3.12 2.45 -8.56
C TYR A 13 2.94 2.55 -7.04
N ILE A 14 2.37 1.51 -6.42
CA ILE A 14 2.17 1.49 -4.97
C ILE A 14 3.51 1.64 -4.24
N GLU A 15 4.52 0.85 -4.63
CA GLU A 15 5.83 0.92 -3.98
C GLU A 15 6.48 2.30 -4.12
N GLU A 16 6.32 2.94 -5.27
CA GLU A 16 6.91 4.26 -5.52
C GLU A 16 6.20 5.38 -4.78
N ASN A 17 4.97 5.14 -4.27
CA ASN A 17 4.12 6.19 -3.71
C ASN A 17 3.65 5.90 -2.29
N LEU A 18 4.32 5.00 -1.56
CA LEU A 18 3.90 4.61 -0.22
C LEU A 18 3.90 5.77 0.78
N GLN A 19 4.67 6.82 0.53
CA GLN A 19 4.75 7.96 1.42
C GLN A 19 3.72 9.04 1.10
N THR A 20 2.88 8.83 0.07
CA THR A 20 1.83 9.75 -0.32
C THR A 20 0.48 9.05 -0.24
N GLU A 21 -0.59 9.81 -0.38
CA GLU A 21 -1.92 9.23 -0.42
C GLU A 21 -2.12 8.45 -1.72
N ILE A 22 -2.63 7.24 -1.61
CA ILE A 22 -2.99 6.39 -2.75
C ILE A 22 -4.45 6.02 -2.62
N THR A 23 -5.25 6.28 -3.66
CA THR A 23 -6.65 5.87 -3.66
C THR A 23 -6.86 4.70 -4.60
N ALA A 24 -7.84 3.85 -4.27
CA ALA A 24 -8.19 2.73 -5.14
C ALA A 24 -8.76 3.24 -6.47
N GLU A 25 -9.43 4.38 -6.44
CA GLU A 25 -9.98 5.01 -7.64
C GLU A 25 -8.90 5.34 -8.66
N GLU A 26 -7.80 5.97 -8.22
CA GLU A 26 -6.73 6.30 -9.16
C GLU A 26 -6.04 5.05 -9.71
N LEU A 27 -5.91 4.00 -8.90
CA LEU A 27 -5.34 2.74 -9.38
C LEU A 27 -6.23 2.07 -10.43
N ALA A 28 -7.54 2.08 -10.19
CA ALA A 28 -8.51 1.53 -11.13
C ALA A 28 -8.50 2.31 -12.45
N GLU A 29 -8.42 3.62 -12.36
CA GLU A 29 -8.34 4.49 -13.55
C GLU A 29 -7.07 4.20 -14.36
N MET A 30 -5.93 4.08 -13.70
CA MET A 30 -4.68 3.72 -14.36
C MET A 30 -4.77 2.37 -15.07
N ALA A 31 -5.53 1.44 -14.50
CA ALA A 31 -5.72 0.10 -15.06
C ALA A 31 -6.82 0.04 -16.13
N HIS A 32 -7.52 1.14 -16.36
CA HIS A 32 -8.64 1.22 -17.31
C HIS A 32 -9.79 0.28 -16.95
N HIS A 33 -10.06 0.13 -15.65
CA HIS A 33 -11.14 -0.72 -15.14
C HIS A 33 -12.03 0.08 -14.22
N SER A 34 -13.28 -0.39 -14.06
CA SER A 34 -14.14 0.11 -12.99
C SER A 34 -13.51 -0.24 -11.65
N LEU A 35 -13.86 0.51 -10.61
CA LEU A 35 -13.36 0.27 -9.27
C LEU A 35 -13.65 -1.17 -8.80
N PHE A 36 -14.90 -1.62 -9.02
CA PHE A 36 -15.31 -2.97 -8.62
C PHE A 36 -14.49 -4.05 -9.34
N HIS A 37 -14.31 -3.90 -10.66
CA HIS A 37 -13.57 -4.87 -11.44
C HIS A 37 -12.09 -4.88 -11.04
N TYR A 38 -11.53 -3.69 -10.80
CA TYR A 38 -10.14 -3.58 -10.36
C TYR A 38 -9.93 -4.29 -9.02
N TYR A 39 -10.81 -4.09 -8.05
CA TYR A 39 -10.75 -4.77 -6.76
C TYR A 39 -10.67 -6.28 -6.92
N ARG A 40 -11.54 -6.82 -7.77
CA ARG A 40 -11.59 -8.27 -8.00
C ARG A 40 -10.30 -8.79 -8.62
N LEU A 41 -9.81 -8.11 -9.65
CA LEU A 41 -8.59 -8.52 -10.33
C LEU A 41 -7.38 -8.45 -9.41
N PHE A 42 -7.29 -7.40 -8.62
CA PHE A 42 -6.17 -7.25 -7.69
C PHE A 42 -6.18 -8.36 -6.63
N GLN A 43 -7.34 -8.62 -6.03
CA GLN A 43 -7.45 -9.65 -5.00
C GLN A 43 -7.19 -11.05 -5.58
N GLN A 44 -7.64 -11.33 -6.78
CA GLN A 44 -7.35 -12.61 -7.45
C GLN A 44 -5.85 -12.79 -7.68
N ALA A 45 -5.15 -11.74 -8.04
CA ALA A 45 -3.73 -11.81 -8.36
C ALA A 45 -2.83 -11.86 -7.13
N THR A 46 -3.18 -11.12 -6.07
CA THR A 46 -2.31 -10.95 -4.90
C THR A 46 -2.79 -11.70 -3.65
N GLY A 47 -4.05 -12.09 -3.63
CA GLY A 47 -4.66 -12.70 -2.45
C GLY A 47 -5.14 -11.71 -1.40
N LEU A 48 -4.98 -10.41 -1.63
CA LEU A 48 -5.35 -9.37 -0.66
C LEU A 48 -6.17 -8.27 -1.32
N PRO A 49 -7.13 -7.67 -0.59
CA PRO A 49 -7.73 -6.41 -1.03
C PRO A 49 -6.65 -5.33 -1.17
N VAL A 50 -6.78 -4.47 -2.18
CA VAL A 50 -5.71 -3.54 -2.53
C VAL A 50 -5.33 -2.60 -1.38
N MET A 51 -6.31 -2.08 -0.64
CA MET A 51 -6.00 -1.15 0.46
C MET A 51 -5.31 -1.85 1.63
N GLN A 52 -5.61 -3.13 1.86
CA GLN A 52 -4.88 -3.93 2.84
C GLN A 52 -3.46 -4.23 2.40
N TYR A 53 -3.28 -4.47 1.11
CA TYR A 53 -1.93 -4.65 0.55
C TYR A 53 -1.08 -3.40 0.77
N ILE A 54 -1.65 -2.22 0.46
CA ILE A 54 -0.94 -0.95 0.65
C ILE A 54 -0.59 -0.75 2.13
N LEU A 55 -1.53 -1.00 3.03
CA LEU A 55 -1.29 -0.88 4.46
C LEU A 55 -0.14 -1.77 4.91
N ARG A 56 -0.13 -3.04 4.49
CA ARG A 56 0.94 -3.97 4.85
C ARG A 56 2.30 -3.49 4.37
N ARG A 57 2.37 -2.98 3.14
CA ARG A 57 3.64 -2.48 2.61
C ARG A 57 4.13 -1.27 3.40
N ARG A 58 3.21 -0.36 3.76
CA ARG A 58 3.56 0.80 4.60
C ARG A 58 4.10 0.37 5.96
N LEU A 59 3.47 -0.62 6.59
CA LEU A 59 3.92 -1.12 7.89
C LEU A 59 5.31 -1.75 7.79
N LEU A 60 5.55 -2.56 6.77
CA LEU A 60 6.86 -3.19 6.56
C LEU A 60 7.96 -2.16 6.32
N HIS A 61 7.69 -1.17 5.48
CA HIS A 61 8.66 -0.09 5.22
C HIS A 61 8.92 0.76 6.46
N GLY A 62 7.87 1.00 7.26
CA GLY A 62 8.02 1.73 8.53
C GLY A 62 8.93 1.00 9.50
N VAL A 63 8.74 -0.31 9.65
CA VAL A 63 9.60 -1.14 10.51
C VAL A 63 11.03 -1.11 10.00
N TYR A 64 11.22 -1.24 8.69
CA TYR A 64 12.55 -1.19 8.08
C TYR A 64 13.23 0.14 8.36
N ALA A 65 12.49 1.25 8.22
CA ALA A 65 13.04 2.59 8.49
C ALA A 65 13.50 2.72 9.95
N MET A 66 12.74 2.15 10.89
CA MET A 66 13.14 2.14 12.30
C MET A 66 14.41 1.34 12.51
N LYS A 67 14.55 0.20 11.84
CA LYS A 67 15.77 -0.61 11.91
C LYS A 67 16.98 0.11 11.30
N GLN A 68 16.73 1.02 10.36
CA GLN A 68 17.80 1.84 9.77
C GLN A 68 18.13 3.07 10.58
N GLY A 69 17.53 3.25 11.75
CA GLY A 69 17.89 4.30 12.69
C GLY A 69 16.91 5.46 12.76
N GLN A 70 15.81 5.44 12.00
CA GLN A 70 14.79 6.48 12.14
C GLN A 70 14.04 6.31 13.46
N THR A 71 13.60 7.44 14.06
CA THR A 71 12.79 7.36 15.26
C THR A 71 11.44 6.74 14.93
N LYS A 72 10.79 6.18 15.94
CA LYS A 72 9.46 5.58 15.80
C LYS A 72 8.45 6.59 15.24
N THR A 73 8.47 7.81 15.79
CA THR A 73 7.56 8.87 15.35
C THR A 73 7.82 9.26 13.90
N ASP A 74 9.08 9.48 13.53
CA ASP A 74 9.43 9.90 12.17
C ASP A 74 9.05 8.81 11.16
N ALA A 75 9.35 7.55 11.47
CA ALA A 75 9.01 6.45 10.58
C ALA A 75 7.50 6.31 10.40
N ALA A 76 6.72 6.44 11.48
CA ALA A 76 5.27 6.36 11.41
C ALA A 76 4.70 7.50 10.54
N LEU A 77 5.15 8.73 10.77
CA LEU A 77 4.71 9.89 9.99
C LEU A 77 5.05 9.73 8.51
N ARG A 78 6.25 9.25 8.22
CA ARG A 78 6.73 9.07 6.85
C ARG A 78 5.80 8.18 6.03
N PHE A 79 5.22 7.16 6.65
CA PHE A 79 4.36 6.20 5.97
C PHE A 79 2.88 6.41 6.21
N GLY A 80 2.49 7.63 6.61
CA GLY A 80 1.09 8.04 6.59
C GLY A 80 0.32 7.86 7.89
N PHE A 81 1.01 7.57 8.99
CA PHE A 81 0.36 7.46 10.31
C PHE A 81 0.58 8.75 11.08
N ASP A 82 -0.47 9.24 11.73
CA ASP A 82 -0.40 10.48 12.49
C ASP A 82 0.43 10.35 13.76
N THR A 83 0.50 9.13 14.32
CA THR A 83 1.23 8.86 15.57
C THR A 83 1.87 7.49 15.49
N TYR A 84 2.92 7.28 16.30
CA TYR A 84 3.49 5.94 16.45
C TYR A 84 2.47 4.97 17.07
N ALA A 85 1.63 5.43 17.99
CA ALA A 85 0.61 4.58 18.59
C ALA A 85 -0.34 4.01 17.53
N GLY A 86 -0.75 4.83 16.55
CA GLY A 86 -1.57 4.37 15.44
C GLY A 86 -0.84 3.36 14.55
N PHE A 87 0.44 3.59 14.28
CA PHE A 87 1.27 2.65 13.55
C PHE A 87 1.34 1.31 14.27
N TYR A 88 1.68 1.32 15.55
CA TYR A 88 1.83 0.11 16.35
C TYR A 88 0.54 -0.69 16.40
N LYS A 89 -0.58 -0.01 16.60
CA LYS A 89 -1.89 -0.66 16.64
C LYS A 89 -2.21 -1.38 15.32
N ALA A 90 -1.91 -0.73 14.19
CA ALA A 90 -2.11 -1.33 12.88
C ALA A 90 -1.18 -2.53 12.66
N PHE A 91 0.07 -2.42 13.12
CA PHE A 91 1.07 -3.48 12.98
C PHE A 91 0.70 -4.74 13.78
N CYS A 92 0.10 -4.57 14.94
CA CYS A 92 -0.24 -5.69 15.82
C CYS A 92 -1.56 -6.39 15.51
N ARG A 93 -2.28 -5.96 14.49
CA ARG A 93 -3.54 -6.59 14.10
C ARG A 93 -3.35 -7.94 13.42
#